data_216e4e3b00f1825edca307a08677751f
#
_entry.id   216e4e3b00f1825edca307a08677751f
#
_cell.length_a   1.000
_cell.length_b   1.000
_cell.length_c   1.000
_cell.angle_alpha   90.00
_cell.angle_beta   90.00
_cell.angle_gamma   90.00
#
_symmetry.space_group_name_H-M   'P 1'
#
loop_
_entity.id
_entity.type
_entity.pdbx_description
1 polymer ?
#
loop_
_entity_poly.entity_id
_entity_poly.type
_entity_poly.pdbx_seq_one_letter_code
_entity_poly.pdbx_strand_id
1 'polypeptide(L)'
;MDLTFTDEQDMLREAVRGLCNDAVASVRLMEDDPKGFDDGFWGQLASMGLTGLMLDEEHGGSAMSLLDAVIVYEEFGRSLVSSPHLESTVVSAGVLALAGTPDQQARWLPGIASGQSILTPAWLEPDNSSGPSGIRLSAVADGEDVILTGTKRHVAFASAADRLVVLALGEAGIDLYLLDPQADGVTLTLQRTVAGDTQ
;
A
#
# COMPACT_ATOMS: atom_id res chain seq x y z
N MET A 1 17.74 9.70 -27.02
CA MET A 1 16.68 9.18 -26.13
C MET A 1 15.71 10.32 -25.98
N ASP A 2 14.46 10.15 -26.37
CA ASP A 2 13.41 11.13 -26.10
C ASP A 2 12.94 10.94 -24.65
N LEU A 3 12.93 12.02 -23.88
CA LEU A 3 12.52 12.05 -22.47
C LEU A 3 11.25 12.90 -22.29
N THR A 4 10.59 13.28 -23.38
CA THR A 4 9.31 13.98 -23.29
C THR A 4 8.19 13.01 -22.94
N PHE A 5 7.21 13.49 -22.21
CA PHE A 5 6.01 12.72 -21.94
C PHE A 5 5.13 12.64 -23.19
N THR A 6 4.34 11.58 -23.27
CA THR A 6 3.28 11.47 -24.27
C THR A 6 2.10 12.39 -23.92
N ASP A 7 1.24 12.67 -24.89
CA ASP A 7 0.03 13.46 -24.65
C ASP A 7 -0.87 12.82 -23.57
N GLU A 8 -0.92 11.48 -23.51
CA GLU A 8 -1.66 10.73 -22.49
C GLU A 8 -1.05 10.90 -21.08
N GLN A 9 0.28 10.90 -21.00
CA GLN A 9 0.99 11.13 -19.74
C GLN A 9 0.84 12.59 -19.27
N ASP A 10 0.82 13.55 -20.17
CA ASP A 10 0.54 14.95 -19.83
C ASP A 10 -0.91 15.13 -19.36
N MET A 11 -1.89 14.46 -20.00
CA MET A 11 -3.27 14.46 -19.52
C MET A 11 -3.42 13.82 -18.14
N LEU A 12 -2.74 12.69 -17.89
CA LEU A 12 -2.70 12.06 -16.56
C LEU A 12 -2.16 13.03 -15.51
N ARG A 13 -1.03 13.69 -15.81
CA ARG A 13 -0.42 14.68 -14.92
C ARG A 13 -1.38 15.81 -14.59
N GLU A 14 -2.05 16.40 -15.60
CA GLU A 14 -3.01 17.48 -15.39
C GLU A 14 -4.20 17.06 -14.55
N ALA A 15 -4.74 15.87 -14.79
CA ALA A 15 -5.86 15.32 -14.04
C ALA A 15 -5.48 15.10 -12.55
N VAL A 16 -4.33 14.44 -12.30
CA VAL A 16 -3.84 14.21 -10.93
C VAL A 16 -3.50 15.53 -10.23
N ARG A 17 -2.90 16.48 -10.94
CA ARG A 17 -2.61 17.82 -10.41
C ARG A 17 -3.87 18.55 -9.97
N GLY A 18 -4.92 18.50 -10.76
CA GLY A 18 -6.23 19.07 -10.41
C GLY A 18 -6.76 18.47 -9.11
N LEU A 19 -6.80 17.15 -9.04
CA LEU A 19 -7.23 16.40 -7.87
C LEU A 19 -6.42 16.75 -6.61
N CYS A 20 -5.09 16.78 -6.73
CA CYS A 20 -4.21 17.10 -5.61
C CYS A 20 -4.37 18.56 -5.13
N ASN A 21 -4.58 19.50 -6.04
CA ASN A 21 -4.81 20.89 -5.66
C ASN A 21 -6.09 21.08 -4.83
N ASP A 22 -7.15 20.32 -5.16
CA ASP A 22 -8.41 20.34 -4.42
C ASP A 22 -8.24 19.70 -3.03
N ALA A 23 -7.34 18.73 -2.89
CA ALA A 23 -7.06 18.03 -1.64
C ALA A 23 -6.14 18.79 -0.67
N VAL A 24 -5.39 19.79 -1.12
CA VAL A 24 -4.41 20.54 -0.27
C VAL A 24 -5.01 21.05 1.04
N ALA A 25 -6.28 21.46 1.03
CA ALA A 25 -6.95 21.97 2.22
C ALA A 25 -7.15 20.89 3.30
N SER A 26 -7.29 19.61 2.92
CA SER A 26 -7.50 18.49 3.85
C SER A 26 -6.20 17.92 4.40
N VAL A 27 -5.05 18.16 3.76
CA VAL A 27 -3.74 17.59 4.16
C VAL A 27 -3.43 17.83 5.64
N ARG A 28 -3.62 19.06 6.12
CA ARG A 28 -3.36 19.40 7.54
C ARG A 28 -4.35 18.78 8.51
N LEU A 29 -5.56 18.46 8.05
CA LEU A 29 -6.58 17.82 8.88
C LEU A 29 -6.24 16.35 9.13
N MET A 30 -5.43 15.76 8.26
CA MET A 30 -5.02 14.34 8.36
C MET A 30 -3.83 14.12 9.31
N GLU A 31 -3.14 15.16 9.75
CA GLU A 31 -2.01 15.04 10.68
C GLU A 31 -2.40 14.38 12.02
N ASP A 32 -3.63 14.58 12.48
CA ASP A 32 -4.16 13.99 13.72
C ASP A 32 -5.16 12.85 13.46
N ASP A 33 -5.43 12.50 12.21
CA ASP A 33 -6.32 11.37 11.87
C ASP A 33 -5.57 10.05 12.02
N PRO A 34 -6.09 9.07 12.78
CA PRO A 34 -5.44 7.77 12.95
C PRO A 34 -5.32 6.96 11.66
N LYS A 35 -6.11 7.25 10.62
CA LYS A 35 -5.96 6.63 9.30
C LYS A 35 -4.81 7.24 8.50
N GLY A 36 -4.46 8.52 8.74
CA GLY A 36 -3.38 9.23 8.07
C GLY A 36 -3.68 9.67 6.63
N PHE A 37 -4.92 9.56 6.15
CA PHE A 37 -5.32 10.02 4.80
C PHE A 37 -6.81 10.37 4.72
N ASP A 38 -7.19 11.12 3.68
CA ASP A 38 -8.55 11.57 3.41
C ASP A 38 -9.32 10.51 2.60
N ASP A 39 -10.39 9.94 3.17
CA ASP A 39 -11.27 8.96 2.52
C ASP A 39 -11.91 9.55 1.23
N GLY A 40 -12.21 10.85 1.21
CA GLY A 40 -12.77 11.52 0.03
C GLY A 40 -11.76 11.57 -1.12
N PHE A 41 -10.51 11.92 -0.82
CA PHE A 41 -9.42 11.90 -1.79
C PHE A 41 -9.15 10.48 -2.30
N TRP A 42 -9.12 9.48 -1.41
CA TRP A 42 -9.00 8.07 -1.79
C TRP A 42 -10.11 7.62 -2.73
N GLY A 43 -11.36 7.98 -2.43
CA GLY A 43 -12.52 7.68 -3.29
C GLY A 43 -12.41 8.34 -4.68
N GLN A 44 -11.84 9.54 -4.76
CA GLN A 44 -11.59 10.21 -6.05
C GLN A 44 -10.49 9.50 -6.86
N LEU A 45 -9.39 9.08 -6.22
CA LEU A 45 -8.36 8.25 -6.86
C LEU A 45 -8.97 6.96 -7.44
N ALA A 46 -9.81 6.28 -6.67
CA ALA A 46 -10.50 5.07 -7.10
C ALA A 46 -11.44 5.34 -8.29
N SER A 47 -12.22 6.43 -8.26
CA SER A 47 -13.12 6.79 -9.34
C SER A 47 -12.42 7.13 -10.66
N MET A 48 -11.16 7.58 -10.57
CA MET A 48 -10.30 7.83 -11.73
C MET A 48 -9.53 6.57 -12.18
N GLY A 49 -9.71 5.42 -11.53
CA GLY A 49 -9.00 4.18 -11.82
C GLY A 49 -7.54 4.16 -11.37
N LEU A 50 -7.09 5.16 -10.59
CA LEU A 50 -5.69 5.28 -10.18
C LEU A 50 -5.30 4.20 -9.15
N THR A 51 -6.25 3.68 -8.37
CA THR A 51 -6.02 2.57 -7.44
C THR A 51 -5.74 1.23 -8.13
N GLY A 52 -6.11 1.10 -9.41
CA GLY A 52 -5.80 -0.05 -10.26
C GLY A 52 -4.75 0.24 -11.33
N LEU A 53 -4.04 1.37 -11.25
CA LEU A 53 -3.20 1.92 -12.31
C LEU A 53 -2.28 0.87 -12.96
N MET A 54 -1.56 0.08 -12.16
CA MET A 54 -0.55 -0.88 -12.63
C MET A 54 -1.06 -2.33 -12.69
N LEU A 55 -2.28 -2.58 -12.24
CA LEU A 55 -2.86 -3.92 -12.30
C LEU A 55 -3.39 -4.23 -13.69
N ASP A 56 -3.34 -5.50 -14.07
CA ASP A 56 -3.88 -5.98 -15.33
C ASP A 56 -5.41 -5.79 -15.41
N GLU A 57 -5.93 -5.66 -16.63
CA GLU A 57 -7.36 -5.46 -16.90
C GLU A 57 -8.23 -6.59 -16.34
N GLU A 58 -7.71 -7.83 -16.30
CA GLU A 58 -8.42 -8.98 -15.72
C GLU A 58 -8.74 -8.81 -14.23
N HIS A 59 -8.00 -7.97 -13.53
CA HIS A 59 -8.21 -7.61 -12.12
C HIS A 59 -8.90 -6.25 -11.95
N GLY A 60 -9.36 -5.65 -13.05
CA GLY A 60 -10.00 -4.32 -13.03
C GLY A 60 -9.04 -3.15 -13.05
N GLY A 61 -7.78 -3.39 -13.37
CA GLY A 61 -6.74 -2.37 -13.51
C GLY A 61 -6.66 -1.76 -14.91
N SER A 62 -5.70 -0.87 -15.11
CA SER A 62 -5.45 -0.14 -16.37
C SER A 62 -4.16 -0.58 -17.09
N ALA A 63 -3.40 -1.52 -16.53
CA ALA A 63 -2.14 -2.05 -17.05
C ALA A 63 -1.12 -0.95 -17.45
N MET A 64 -1.14 0.19 -16.75
CA MET A 64 -0.21 1.29 -16.98
C MET A 64 1.18 0.98 -16.41
N SER A 65 2.17 1.72 -16.85
CA SER A 65 3.56 1.48 -16.48
C SER A 65 3.94 2.10 -15.14
N LEU A 66 5.11 1.70 -14.61
CA LEU A 66 5.70 2.36 -13.45
C LEU A 66 6.00 3.85 -13.71
N LEU A 67 6.29 4.26 -14.96
CA LEU A 67 6.50 5.66 -15.31
C LEU A 67 5.22 6.48 -15.09
N ASP A 68 4.06 5.92 -15.40
CA ASP A 68 2.78 6.58 -15.18
C ASP A 68 2.51 6.73 -13.68
N ALA A 69 2.86 5.73 -12.87
CA ALA A 69 2.81 5.84 -11.42
C ALA A 69 3.76 6.92 -10.87
N VAL A 70 4.96 7.09 -11.44
CA VAL A 70 5.89 8.18 -11.06
C VAL A 70 5.26 9.54 -11.30
N ILE A 71 4.53 9.74 -12.41
CA ILE A 71 3.82 10.99 -12.69
C ILE A 71 2.80 11.30 -11.57
N VAL A 72 2.06 10.28 -11.12
CA VAL A 72 1.13 10.42 -9.98
C VAL A 72 1.88 10.86 -8.71
N TYR A 73 3.01 10.22 -8.40
CA TYR A 73 3.78 10.54 -7.19
C TYR A 73 4.49 11.89 -7.23
N GLU A 74 4.88 12.38 -8.41
CA GLU A 74 5.37 13.76 -8.54
C GLU A 74 4.30 14.77 -8.10
N GLU A 75 3.04 14.57 -8.47
CA GLU A 75 1.96 15.47 -8.09
C GLU A 75 1.57 15.29 -6.61
N PHE A 76 1.57 14.07 -6.08
CA PHE A 76 1.38 13.82 -4.64
C PHE A 76 2.43 14.53 -3.81
N GLY A 77 3.71 14.38 -4.18
CA GLY A 77 4.82 15.03 -3.49
C GLY A 77 4.77 16.55 -3.58
N ARG A 78 4.38 17.11 -4.73
CA ARG A 78 4.24 18.54 -4.93
C ARG A 78 3.16 19.15 -4.02
N SER A 79 2.11 18.39 -3.75
CA SER A 79 0.95 18.84 -2.97
C SER A 79 0.96 18.31 -1.52
N LEU A 80 1.97 17.50 -1.15
CA LEU A 80 2.14 16.87 0.16
C LEU A 80 0.91 16.02 0.58
N VAL A 81 0.25 15.39 -0.39
CA VAL A 81 -0.92 14.56 -0.11
C VAL A 81 -0.49 13.23 0.48
N SER A 82 -1.09 12.87 1.61
CA SER A 82 -0.93 11.55 2.23
C SER A 82 -1.98 10.58 1.69
N SER A 83 -1.54 9.39 1.27
CA SER A 83 -2.43 8.36 0.72
C SER A 83 -1.77 6.99 0.79
N PRO A 84 -2.52 5.89 1.07
CA PRO A 84 -2.01 4.53 1.04
C PRO A 84 -1.74 3.99 -0.38
N HIS A 85 -1.73 4.86 -1.39
CA HIS A 85 -1.64 4.49 -2.80
C HIS A 85 -0.36 3.70 -3.10
N LEU A 86 0.81 4.14 -2.61
CA LEU A 86 2.08 3.44 -2.85
C LEU A 86 2.07 2.05 -2.21
N GLU A 87 1.67 1.97 -0.96
CA GLU A 87 1.68 0.75 -0.16
C GLU A 87 0.68 -0.28 -0.71
N SER A 88 -0.51 0.17 -1.06
CA SER A 88 -1.59 -0.72 -1.51
C SER A 88 -1.51 -1.02 -3.00
N THR A 89 -1.52 0.03 -3.83
CA THR A 89 -1.69 -0.08 -5.29
C THR A 89 -0.42 -0.56 -5.99
N VAL A 90 0.77 -0.14 -5.54
CA VAL A 90 2.02 -0.51 -6.19
C VAL A 90 2.68 -1.69 -5.47
N VAL A 91 2.92 -1.54 -4.17
CA VAL A 91 3.73 -2.54 -3.45
C VAL A 91 2.93 -3.80 -3.15
N SER A 92 1.81 -3.69 -2.43
CA SER A 92 1.04 -4.88 -2.03
C SER A 92 0.36 -5.56 -3.22
N ALA A 93 -0.22 -4.78 -4.13
CA ALA A 93 -0.81 -5.31 -5.36
C ALA A 93 0.23 -5.99 -6.25
N GLY A 94 1.40 -5.36 -6.43
CA GLY A 94 2.50 -5.95 -7.20
C GLY A 94 3.02 -7.25 -6.60
N VAL A 95 3.16 -7.32 -5.27
CA VAL A 95 3.54 -8.55 -4.57
C VAL A 95 2.50 -9.66 -4.78
N LEU A 96 1.22 -9.34 -4.64
CA LEU A 96 0.14 -10.32 -4.86
C LEU A 96 0.07 -10.80 -6.31
N ALA A 97 0.22 -9.89 -7.27
CA ALA A 97 0.21 -10.24 -8.69
C ALA A 97 1.38 -11.16 -9.07
N LEU A 98 2.56 -10.98 -8.43
CA LEU A 98 3.76 -11.76 -8.73
C LEU A 98 3.86 -13.06 -7.94
N ALA A 99 3.39 -13.11 -6.71
CA ALA A 99 3.65 -14.21 -5.77
C ALA A 99 2.40 -14.75 -5.05
N GLY A 100 1.24 -14.12 -5.21
CA GLY A 100 -0.01 -14.59 -4.64
C GLY A 100 -0.52 -15.85 -5.34
N THR A 101 -1.23 -16.71 -4.60
CA THR A 101 -1.98 -17.82 -5.22
C THR A 101 -3.13 -17.27 -6.06
N PRO A 102 -3.66 -18.05 -7.03
CA PRO A 102 -4.81 -17.61 -7.83
C PRO A 102 -6.01 -17.17 -6.98
N ASP A 103 -6.27 -17.87 -5.86
CA ASP A 103 -7.36 -17.52 -4.94
C ASP A 103 -7.10 -16.20 -4.22
N GLN A 104 -5.86 -15.93 -3.80
CA GLN A 104 -5.47 -14.66 -3.19
C GLN A 104 -5.58 -13.50 -4.19
N GLN A 105 -5.11 -13.71 -5.41
CA GLN A 105 -5.22 -12.71 -6.48
C GLN A 105 -6.68 -12.39 -6.78
N ALA A 106 -7.51 -13.41 -7.04
CA ALA A 106 -8.94 -13.24 -7.32
C ALA A 106 -9.71 -12.57 -6.18
N ARG A 107 -9.28 -12.80 -4.93
CA ARG A 107 -9.93 -12.21 -3.75
C ARG A 107 -9.56 -10.75 -3.52
N TRP A 108 -8.29 -10.37 -3.72
CA TRP A 108 -7.78 -9.08 -3.25
C TRP A 108 -7.52 -8.06 -4.36
N LEU A 109 -7.01 -8.49 -5.53
CA LEU A 109 -6.62 -7.54 -6.58
C LEU A 109 -7.78 -6.70 -7.11
N PRO A 110 -9.01 -7.24 -7.34
CA PRO A 110 -10.13 -6.41 -7.76
C PRO A 110 -10.57 -5.39 -6.69
N GLY A 111 -10.47 -5.75 -5.42
CA GLY A 111 -10.75 -4.85 -4.30
C GLY A 111 -9.74 -3.69 -4.23
N ILE A 112 -8.46 -3.97 -4.46
CA ILE A 112 -7.41 -2.94 -4.55
C ILE A 112 -7.65 -2.06 -5.77
N ALA A 113 -7.91 -2.64 -6.96
CA ALA A 113 -8.15 -1.90 -8.19
C ALA A 113 -9.32 -0.91 -8.08
N SER A 114 -10.37 -1.30 -7.36
CA SER A 114 -11.56 -0.45 -7.11
C SER A 114 -11.42 0.48 -5.90
N GLY A 115 -10.30 0.44 -5.16
CA GLY A 115 -10.08 1.21 -3.94
C GLY A 115 -10.89 0.73 -2.72
N GLN A 116 -11.60 -0.41 -2.84
CA GLN A 116 -12.38 -0.99 -1.75
C GLN A 116 -11.55 -1.72 -0.71
N SER A 117 -10.35 -2.16 -1.10
CA SER A 117 -9.42 -2.84 -0.19
C SER A 117 -8.09 -2.11 -0.16
N ILE A 118 -7.57 -1.92 1.05
CA ILE A 118 -6.25 -1.36 1.32
C ILE A 118 -5.39 -2.45 1.93
N LEU A 119 -4.27 -2.74 1.28
CA LEU A 119 -3.25 -3.63 1.82
C LEU A 119 -1.96 -2.85 2.04
N THR A 120 -1.24 -3.14 3.13
CA THR A 120 0.02 -2.47 3.41
C THR A 120 1.13 -3.47 3.76
N PRO A 121 2.37 -3.23 3.31
CA PRO A 121 3.48 -4.12 3.59
C PRO A 121 4.02 -3.90 5.00
N ALA A 122 4.28 -4.99 5.72
CA ALA A 122 4.85 -5.02 7.05
C ALA A 122 6.16 -5.83 7.04
N TRP A 123 7.26 -5.17 6.70
CA TRP A 123 8.58 -5.81 6.53
C TRP A 123 9.63 -5.40 7.57
N LEU A 124 9.61 -4.16 8.08
CA LEU A 124 10.62 -3.69 9.01
C LEU A 124 10.39 -4.23 10.44
N GLU A 125 11.47 -4.53 11.13
CA GLU A 125 11.45 -5.04 12.51
C GLU A 125 12.31 -4.16 13.44
N PRO A 126 12.13 -4.19 14.75
CA PRO A 126 13.04 -3.56 15.68
C PRO A 126 14.47 -4.08 15.48
N ASP A 127 15.48 -3.24 15.65
CA ASP A 127 16.91 -3.56 15.55
C ASP A 127 17.39 -4.05 14.16
N ASN A 128 16.74 -3.59 13.13
CA ASN A 128 16.90 -4.07 11.77
C ASN A 128 18.18 -3.70 11.05
N SER A 129 18.70 -4.68 10.32
CA SER A 129 19.31 -4.45 9.02
C SER A 129 18.21 -4.54 7.91
N SER A 130 18.35 -3.76 6.83
CA SER A 130 17.53 -3.92 5.64
C SER A 130 17.86 -5.24 4.93
N GLY A 131 16.84 -5.87 4.32
CA GLY A 131 17.02 -7.12 3.57
C GLY A 131 16.68 -8.39 4.35
N PRO A 132 16.92 -9.58 3.74
CA PRO A 132 16.48 -10.87 4.30
C PRO A 132 17.03 -11.17 5.69
N SER A 133 18.25 -10.75 6.00
CA SER A 133 18.86 -10.95 7.32
C SER A 133 18.19 -10.17 8.45
N GLY A 134 17.36 -9.18 8.10
CA GLY A 134 16.56 -8.40 9.04
C GLY A 134 15.24 -9.05 9.44
N ILE A 135 14.80 -10.11 8.74
CA ILE A 135 13.53 -10.78 8.99
C ILE A 135 13.73 -11.87 10.04
N ARG A 136 13.12 -11.68 11.20
CA ARG A 136 13.19 -12.59 12.36
C ARG A 136 11.82 -12.93 12.93
N LEU A 137 10.75 -12.20 12.57
CA LEU A 137 9.38 -12.54 12.95
C LEU A 137 9.13 -13.97 12.53
N SER A 138 8.76 -14.83 13.49
CA SER A 138 8.63 -16.26 13.23
C SER A 138 7.25 -16.60 12.65
N ALA A 139 7.23 -17.58 11.75
CA ALA A 139 6.04 -18.21 11.23
C ALA A 139 6.10 -19.70 11.55
N VAL A 140 5.17 -20.20 12.34
CA VAL A 140 5.10 -21.61 12.75
C VAL A 140 3.78 -22.21 12.32
N ALA A 141 3.84 -23.34 11.60
CA ALA A 141 2.63 -24.05 11.18
C ALA A 141 1.88 -24.63 12.41
N ASP A 142 0.55 -24.47 12.43
CA ASP A 142 -0.36 -25.01 13.42
C ASP A 142 -1.58 -25.61 12.71
N GLY A 143 -1.46 -26.86 12.28
CA GLY A 143 -2.46 -27.51 11.43
C GLY A 143 -2.53 -26.88 10.03
N GLU A 144 -3.70 -26.33 9.69
CA GLU A 144 -3.91 -25.59 8.42
C GLU A 144 -3.58 -24.09 8.56
N ASP A 145 -3.38 -23.62 9.79
CA ASP A 145 -3.07 -22.22 10.10
C ASP A 145 -1.56 -21.98 10.30
N VAL A 146 -1.17 -20.70 10.37
CA VAL A 146 0.19 -20.27 10.66
C VAL A 146 0.16 -19.25 11.79
N ILE A 147 0.91 -19.53 12.86
CA ILE A 147 1.09 -18.61 13.97
C ILE A 147 2.29 -17.70 13.68
N LEU A 148 2.03 -16.40 13.62
CA LEU A 148 3.03 -15.36 13.48
C LEU A 148 3.39 -14.78 14.85
N THR A 149 4.69 -14.73 15.19
CA THR A 149 5.14 -14.17 16.47
C THR A 149 6.29 -13.21 16.26
N GLY A 150 6.11 -11.95 16.66
CA GLY A 150 7.13 -10.91 16.55
C GLY A 150 6.53 -9.52 16.44
N THR A 151 7.35 -8.56 16.05
CA THR A 151 6.93 -7.14 15.92
C THR A 151 7.41 -6.59 14.59
N LYS A 152 6.51 -5.93 13.87
CA LYS A 152 6.84 -5.08 12.72
C LYS A 152 6.75 -3.62 13.15
N ARG A 153 7.48 -2.73 12.49
CA ARG A 153 7.49 -1.29 12.79
C ARG A 153 7.46 -0.46 11.51
N HIS A 154 7.01 0.78 11.65
CA HIS A 154 6.87 1.70 10.53
C HIS A 154 6.01 1.11 9.41
N VAL A 155 4.87 0.54 9.80
CA VAL A 155 3.88 -0.01 8.86
C VAL A 155 2.91 1.11 8.53
N ALA A 156 3.12 1.76 7.40
CA ALA A 156 2.30 2.88 6.97
C ALA A 156 0.84 2.45 6.79
N PHE A 157 -0.09 3.28 7.26
CA PHE A 157 -1.54 3.07 7.13
C PHE A 157 -2.06 1.73 7.70
N ALA A 158 -1.36 1.14 8.67
CA ALA A 158 -1.76 -0.15 9.25
C ALA A 158 -3.17 -0.12 9.87
N SER A 159 -3.58 1.02 10.45
CA SER A 159 -4.90 1.22 11.06
C SER A 159 -6.06 1.25 10.05
N ALA A 160 -5.76 1.51 8.79
CA ALA A 160 -6.73 1.56 7.70
C ALA A 160 -6.67 0.33 6.78
N ALA A 161 -5.71 -0.55 6.98
CA ALA A 161 -5.49 -1.71 6.10
C ALA A 161 -6.49 -2.84 6.40
N ASP A 162 -7.02 -3.44 5.33
CA ASP A 162 -7.81 -4.68 5.42
C ASP A 162 -6.91 -5.90 5.64
N ARG A 163 -5.67 -5.83 5.11
CA ARG A 163 -4.65 -6.86 5.33
C ARG A 163 -3.26 -6.25 5.39
N LEU A 164 -2.44 -6.84 6.26
CA LEU A 164 -1.00 -6.60 6.30
C LEU A 164 -0.29 -7.69 5.48
N VAL A 165 0.58 -7.28 4.57
CA VAL A 165 1.48 -8.19 3.84
C VAL A 165 2.74 -8.36 4.66
N VAL A 166 2.80 -9.41 5.48
CA VAL A 166 3.83 -9.61 6.50
C VAL A 166 4.93 -10.51 5.97
N LEU A 167 6.19 -10.05 6.01
CA LEU A 167 7.36 -10.92 5.84
C LEU A 167 7.66 -11.64 7.15
N ALA A 168 7.74 -12.97 7.11
CA ALA A 168 8.09 -13.78 8.28
C ALA A 168 9.01 -14.94 7.92
N LEU A 169 9.77 -15.43 8.91
CA LEU A 169 10.71 -16.53 8.79
C LEU A 169 10.03 -17.82 9.24
N GLY A 170 9.75 -18.68 8.28
CA GLY A 170 9.28 -20.04 8.48
C GLY A 170 10.41 -21.07 8.38
N GLU A 171 10.06 -22.35 8.47
CA GLU A 171 10.99 -23.48 8.37
C GLU A 171 11.71 -23.54 7.01
N ALA A 172 10.97 -23.23 5.93
CA ALA A 172 11.51 -23.24 4.56
C ALA A 172 12.25 -21.96 4.17
N GLY A 173 12.20 -20.92 5.00
CA GLY A 173 12.78 -19.60 4.72
C GLY A 173 11.80 -18.46 4.95
N ILE A 174 12.08 -17.32 4.29
CA ILE A 174 11.23 -16.13 4.39
C ILE A 174 10.06 -16.27 3.42
N ASP A 175 8.86 -16.06 3.96
CA ASP A 175 7.61 -16.08 3.20
C ASP A 175 6.75 -14.84 3.47
N LEU A 176 5.70 -14.66 2.66
CA LEU A 176 4.73 -13.58 2.74
C LEU A 176 3.39 -14.11 3.26
N TYR A 177 2.84 -13.44 4.25
CA TYR A 177 1.58 -13.79 4.88
C TYR A 177 0.60 -12.63 4.81
N LEU A 178 -0.67 -12.92 4.50
CA LEU A 178 -1.76 -11.96 4.58
C LEU A 178 -2.39 -12.02 5.98
N LEU A 179 -2.04 -11.07 6.82
CA LEU A 179 -2.52 -11.00 8.21
C LEU A 179 -3.70 -10.01 8.32
N ASP A 180 -4.75 -10.42 9.01
CA ASP A 180 -5.82 -9.52 9.42
C ASP A 180 -5.32 -8.63 10.57
N PRO A 181 -5.31 -7.29 10.42
CA PRO A 181 -4.87 -6.41 11.51
C PRO A 181 -5.79 -6.45 12.73
N GLN A 182 -7.00 -6.99 12.59
CA GLN A 182 -7.98 -7.16 13.67
C GLN A 182 -8.03 -8.58 14.24
N ALA A 183 -7.14 -9.48 13.79
CA ALA A 183 -7.08 -10.85 14.31
C ALA A 183 -6.68 -10.86 15.79
N ASP A 184 -7.15 -11.88 16.51
CA ASP A 184 -6.78 -12.08 17.91
C ASP A 184 -5.26 -12.18 18.07
N GLY A 185 -4.71 -11.45 19.04
CA GLY A 185 -3.27 -11.37 19.30
C GLY A 185 -2.52 -10.30 18.49
N VAL A 186 -3.17 -9.61 17.55
CA VAL A 186 -2.58 -8.47 16.85
C VAL A 186 -2.80 -7.19 17.65
N THR A 187 -1.75 -6.41 17.81
CA THR A 187 -1.82 -5.09 18.45
C THR A 187 -1.17 -4.05 17.55
N LEU A 188 -1.90 -3.00 17.21
CA LEU A 188 -1.39 -1.85 16.50
C LEU A 188 -1.05 -0.73 17.50
N THR A 189 0.14 -0.16 17.35
CA THR A 189 0.57 1.01 18.13
C THR A 189 0.93 2.13 17.19
N LEU A 190 0.14 3.18 17.20
CA LEU A 190 0.35 4.34 16.33
C LEU A 190 1.67 5.04 16.66
N GLN A 191 2.41 5.38 15.63
CA GLN A 191 3.65 6.15 15.72
C GLN A 191 3.45 7.50 15.04
N ARG A 192 3.89 8.57 15.71
CA ARG A 192 3.92 9.91 15.11
C ARG A 192 5.26 10.10 14.42
N THR A 193 5.24 10.46 13.14
CA THR A 193 6.46 10.74 12.38
C THR A 193 6.95 12.17 12.59
N VAL A 194 8.16 12.46 12.09
CA VAL A 194 8.71 13.84 12.11
C VAL A 194 7.90 14.78 11.21
N ALA A 195 7.23 14.23 10.19
CA ALA A 195 6.34 15.00 9.30
C ALA A 195 5.00 15.38 9.98
N GLY A 196 4.71 14.80 11.17
CA GLY A 196 3.47 15.05 11.91
C GLY A 196 2.35 14.08 11.60
N ASP A 197 2.50 13.24 10.56
CA ASP A 197 1.55 12.18 10.23
C ASP A 197 1.65 10.98 11.18
N THR A 198 0.63 10.13 11.14
CA THR A 198 0.52 8.93 11.98
C THR A 198 0.74 7.68 11.13
N GLN A 199 1.52 6.72 11.63
CA GLN A 199 1.77 5.43 10.99
C GLN A 199 1.51 4.28 11.96
#